data_22293b76c020a2dbe30aaf9ba4c58202
#
_entry.id   22293b76c020a2dbe30aaf9ba4c58202
#
_cell.length_a   1.000
_cell.length_b   1.000
_cell.length_c   1.000
_cell.angle_alpha   90.00
_cell.angle_beta   90.00
_cell.angle_gamma   90.00
#
_symmetry.space_group_name_H-M   'P 1'
#
loop_
_entity.id
_entity.type
_entity.pdbx_description
1 polymer ?
#
loop_
_entity_poly.entity_id
_entity_poly.type
_entity_poly.pdbx_seq_one_letter_code
_entity_poly.pdbx_strand_id
1 'polypeptide(L)'
;VLAISIVATGMIALRQSALPLDLVRGGLSRPAVSEAGSGALIALQLALLVVLQWPVGNWVAKRSLRFGLGTGLVGFVIGCLLLASSAFWSGGMVLISLAMVPLAFGEAAFLPSAAEAMVEETPLKHRGLSMALFSQCFAISATGAPLLAGTLLDQQGHGVQLWLLMAVICLAVMPLLKTVRPRYTAGLQATPLENDEDVPSPRIASLR
;
A
#
# COMPACT_ATOMS: atom_id res chain seq x y z
N VAL A 1 -12.67 5.24 -0.69
CA VAL A 1 -11.53 4.46 -0.16
C VAL A 1 -11.29 3.21 -1.01
N LEU A 2 -12.30 2.35 -1.28
CA LEU A 2 -12.12 1.08 -2.03
C LEU A 2 -11.40 1.26 -3.38
N ALA A 3 -11.79 2.23 -4.23
CA ALA A 3 -11.14 2.46 -5.51
C ALA A 3 -9.65 2.80 -5.35
N ILE A 4 -9.32 3.63 -4.36
CA ILE A 4 -7.94 3.98 -4.02
C ILE A 4 -7.17 2.73 -3.56
N SER A 5 -7.83 1.89 -2.75
CA SER A 5 -7.24 0.64 -2.24
C SER A 5 -6.96 -0.36 -3.36
N ILE A 6 -7.88 -0.52 -4.33
CA ILE A 6 -7.67 -1.41 -5.49
C ILE A 6 -6.45 -0.97 -6.30
N VAL A 7 -6.29 0.34 -6.56
CA VAL A 7 -5.12 0.85 -7.30
C VAL A 7 -3.83 0.58 -6.55
N ALA A 8 -3.78 0.86 -5.26
CA ALA A 8 -2.57 0.68 -4.47
C ALA A 8 -2.23 -0.80 -4.23
N THR A 9 -3.23 -1.65 -3.97
CA THR A 9 -3.01 -3.11 -3.89
C THR A 9 -2.63 -3.69 -5.25
N GLY A 10 -3.17 -3.14 -6.34
CA GLY A 10 -2.76 -3.43 -7.72
C GLY A 10 -1.29 -3.09 -7.95
N MET A 11 -0.82 -1.95 -7.45
CA MET A 11 0.58 -1.56 -7.53
C MET A 11 1.49 -2.54 -6.77
N ILE A 12 1.07 -2.99 -5.59
CA ILE A 12 1.81 -3.98 -4.79
C ILE A 12 1.87 -5.33 -5.54
N ALA A 13 0.74 -5.79 -6.08
CA ALA A 13 0.66 -7.05 -6.82
C ALA A 13 1.47 -6.99 -8.13
N LEU A 14 1.41 -5.89 -8.88
CA LEU A 14 2.23 -5.68 -10.10
C LEU A 14 3.72 -5.70 -9.79
N ARG A 15 4.14 -5.06 -8.71
CA ARG A 15 5.54 -5.10 -8.31
C ARG A 15 6.01 -6.53 -8.03
N GLN A 16 5.20 -7.35 -7.38
CA GLN A 16 5.56 -8.73 -7.07
C GLN A 16 5.56 -9.64 -8.29
N SER A 17 4.71 -9.40 -9.28
CA SER A 17 4.57 -10.23 -10.47
C SER A 17 5.31 -9.71 -11.68
N ALA A 18 5.20 -8.41 -11.97
CA ALA A 18 5.72 -7.79 -13.18
C ALA A 18 7.17 -7.36 -13.07
N LEU A 19 7.61 -6.91 -11.89
CA LEU A 19 8.97 -6.43 -11.70
C LEU A 19 10.02 -7.52 -11.97
N PRO A 20 9.91 -8.75 -11.44
CA PRO A 20 10.85 -9.82 -11.77
C PRO A 20 10.91 -10.09 -13.26
N LEU A 21 9.76 -10.10 -13.92
CA LEU A 21 9.66 -10.38 -15.35
C LEU A 21 10.30 -9.27 -16.20
N ASP A 22 10.05 -8.00 -15.86
CA ASP A 22 10.67 -6.83 -16.50
C ASP A 22 12.18 -6.81 -16.31
N LEU A 23 12.68 -7.22 -15.14
CA LEU A 23 14.11 -7.29 -14.85
C LEU A 23 14.83 -8.34 -15.69
N VAL A 24 14.24 -9.53 -15.82
CA VAL A 24 14.84 -10.64 -16.59
C VAL A 24 14.77 -10.37 -18.08
N ARG A 25 13.73 -9.69 -18.57
CA ARG A 25 13.61 -9.28 -19.98
C ARG A 25 14.58 -8.15 -20.35
N GLY A 26 14.91 -7.29 -19.40
CA GLY A 26 15.70 -6.08 -19.65
C GLY A 26 14.85 -4.89 -20.08
N GLY A 27 15.52 -3.77 -20.38
CA GLY A 27 14.90 -2.55 -20.89
C GLY A 27 15.40 -2.20 -22.30
N LEU A 28 15.06 -1.00 -22.77
CA LEU A 28 15.51 -0.50 -24.08
C LEU A 28 17.05 -0.40 -24.18
N SER A 29 17.71 0.07 -23.14
CA SER A 29 19.16 0.16 -23.03
C SER A 29 19.72 -0.59 -21.81
N ARG A 30 18.83 -1.01 -20.90
CA ARG A 30 19.19 -1.76 -19.69
C ARG A 30 19.41 -3.24 -20.06
N PRO A 31 20.55 -3.84 -19.68
CA PRO A 31 20.74 -5.28 -19.85
C PRO A 31 19.76 -6.08 -18.99
N ALA A 32 19.47 -7.29 -19.43
CA ALA A 32 18.70 -8.26 -18.65
C ALA A 32 19.42 -8.58 -17.34
N VAL A 33 18.66 -8.72 -16.28
CA VAL A 33 19.17 -9.07 -14.94
C VAL A 33 19.02 -10.57 -14.73
N SER A 34 20.00 -11.21 -14.10
CA SER A 34 19.89 -12.62 -13.75
C SER A 34 18.73 -12.87 -12.76
N GLU A 35 18.19 -14.07 -12.77
CA GLU A 35 17.13 -14.46 -11.82
C GLU A 35 17.54 -14.25 -10.36
N ALA A 36 18.81 -14.57 -10.03
CA ALA A 36 19.36 -14.33 -8.71
C ALA A 36 19.41 -12.83 -8.36
N GLY A 37 19.79 -11.97 -9.32
CA GLY A 37 19.77 -10.51 -9.16
C GLY A 37 18.36 -9.96 -8.97
N SER A 38 17.39 -10.49 -9.71
CA SER A 38 15.97 -10.14 -9.55
C SER A 38 15.47 -10.55 -8.15
N GLY A 39 15.80 -11.75 -7.70
CA GLY A 39 15.48 -12.22 -6.35
C GLY A 39 16.08 -11.35 -5.26
N ALA A 40 17.34 -10.91 -5.43
CA ALA A 40 18.02 -10.02 -4.49
C ALA A 40 17.33 -8.64 -4.38
N LEU A 41 16.83 -8.09 -5.50
CA LEU A 41 16.07 -6.83 -5.49
C LEU A 41 14.72 -6.96 -4.77
N ILE A 42 14.03 -8.10 -4.94
CA ILE A 42 12.81 -8.39 -4.21
C ILE A 42 13.10 -8.51 -2.71
N ALA A 43 14.16 -9.21 -2.34
CA ALA A 43 14.60 -9.33 -0.95
C ALA A 43 14.97 -7.95 -0.35
N LEU A 44 15.66 -7.10 -1.11
CA LEU A 44 15.96 -5.72 -0.71
C LEU A 44 14.68 -4.93 -0.45
N GLN A 45 13.70 -5.04 -1.34
CA GLN A 45 12.41 -4.36 -1.18
C GLN A 45 11.68 -4.81 0.10
N LEU A 46 11.63 -6.11 0.37
CA LEU A 46 11.00 -6.64 1.57
C LEU A 46 11.75 -6.19 2.84
N ALA A 47 13.08 -6.20 2.80
CA ALA A 47 13.89 -5.70 3.91
C ALA A 47 13.64 -4.21 4.18
N LEU A 48 13.60 -3.38 3.12
CA LEU A 48 13.25 -1.96 3.23
C LEU A 48 11.85 -1.76 3.79
N LEU A 49 10.87 -2.56 3.35
CA LEU A 49 9.51 -2.48 3.88
C LEU A 49 9.48 -2.78 5.38
N VAL A 50 10.13 -3.85 5.83
CA VAL A 50 10.19 -4.21 7.25
C VAL A 50 10.84 -3.09 8.07
N VAL A 51 11.95 -2.53 7.61
CA VAL A 51 12.66 -1.44 8.31
C VAL A 51 11.83 -0.16 8.34
N LEU A 52 11.17 0.19 7.22
CA LEU A 52 10.40 1.43 7.08
C LEU A 52 9.01 1.33 7.71
N GLN A 53 8.44 0.15 7.86
CA GLN A 53 7.05 -0.03 8.30
C GLN A 53 6.79 0.62 9.67
N TRP A 54 7.68 0.43 10.65
CA TRP A 54 7.51 1.00 11.97
C TRP A 54 7.70 2.53 12.01
N PRO A 55 8.82 3.12 11.52
CA PRO A 55 9.01 4.56 11.56
C PRO A 55 8.00 5.32 10.69
N VAL A 56 7.70 4.83 9.48
CA VAL A 56 6.73 5.45 8.57
C VAL A 56 5.32 5.31 9.11
N GLY A 57 4.94 4.12 9.60
CA GLY A 57 3.63 3.89 10.20
C GLY A 57 3.39 4.82 11.40
N ASN A 58 4.37 4.96 12.29
CA ASN A 58 4.28 5.85 13.45
C ASN A 58 4.24 7.35 13.06
N TRP A 59 4.97 7.72 12.00
CA TRP A 59 4.94 9.08 11.48
C TRP A 59 3.59 9.43 10.83
N VAL A 60 3.02 8.50 10.03
CA VAL A 60 1.73 8.67 9.35
C VAL A 60 0.58 8.63 10.36
N ALA A 61 0.66 7.80 11.41
CA ALA A 61 -0.35 7.72 12.46
C ALA A 61 -0.61 9.05 13.17
N LYS A 62 0.38 9.94 13.21
CA LYS A 62 0.26 11.31 13.77
C LYS A 62 -0.34 12.33 12.80
N ARG A 63 -0.67 11.94 11.58
CA ARG A 63 -1.16 12.80 10.51
C ARG A 63 -2.58 12.39 10.11
N SER A 64 -3.18 13.15 9.19
CA SER A 64 -4.50 12.81 8.66
C SER A 64 -4.45 11.56 7.77
N LEU A 65 -5.55 10.80 7.70
CA LEU A 65 -5.67 9.65 6.80
C LEU A 65 -5.40 10.02 5.34
N ARG A 66 -5.89 11.20 4.91
CA ARG A 66 -5.62 11.73 3.56
C ARG A 66 -4.13 11.91 3.30
N PHE A 67 -3.40 12.35 4.31
CA PHE A 67 -1.95 12.54 4.22
C PHE A 67 -1.24 11.19 4.05
N GLY A 68 -1.60 10.18 4.83
CA GLY A 68 -1.01 8.83 4.73
C GLY A 68 -1.27 8.19 3.37
N LEU A 69 -2.53 8.20 2.92
CA LEU A 69 -2.92 7.69 1.61
C LEU A 69 -2.23 8.46 0.46
N GLY A 70 -2.20 9.79 0.54
CA GLY A 70 -1.56 10.64 -0.47
C GLY A 70 -0.06 10.43 -0.56
N THR A 71 0.61 10.35 0.58
CA THR A 71 2.06 10.09 0.66
C THR A 71 2.39 8.72 0.09
N GLY A 72 1.54 7.71 0.37
CA GLY A 72 1.66 6.39 -0.22
C GLY A 72 1.58 6.40 -1.74
N LEU A 73 0.55 7.06 -2.30
CA LEU A 73 0.40 7.20 -3.75
C LEU A 73 1.55 7.97 -4.40
N VAL A 74 2.05 9.04 -3.77
CA VAL A 74 3.24 9.78 -4.26
C VAL A 74 4.45 8.86 -4.30
N GLY A 75 4.68 8.07 -3.25
CA GLY A 75 5.75 7.07 -3.23
C GLY A 75 5.66 6.09 -4.40
N PHE A 76 4.47 5.59 -4.70
CA PHE A 76 4.24 4.70 -5.85
C PHE A 76 4.50 5.42 -7.19
N VAL A 77 4.06 6.65 -7.37
CA VAL A 77 4.34 7.44 -8.59
C VAL A 77 5.83 7.62 -8.80
N ILE A 78 6.56 8.06 -7.77
CA ILE A 78 8.01 8.25 -7.85
C ILE A 78 8.70 6.92 -8.20
N GLY A 79 8.32 5.84 -7.52
CA GLY A 79 8.86 4.51 -7.79
C GLY A 79 8.63 4.04 -9.22
N CYS A 80 7.40 4.20 -9.74
CA CYS A 80 7.04 3.88 -11.12
C CYS A 80 7.85 4.69 -12.14
N LEU A 81 8.02 5.99 -11.91
CA LEU A 81 8.81 6.85 -12.79
C LEU A 81 10.29 6.45 -12.81
N LEU A 82 10.85 6.08 -11.67
CA LEU A 82 12.22 5.56 -11.59
C LEU A 82 12.35 4.21 -12.32
N LEU A 83 11.38 3.30 -12.17
CA LEU A 83 11.35 2.03 -12.88
C LEU A 83 11.25 2.25 -14.39
N ALA A 84 10.34 3.11 -14.85
CA ALA A 84 10.22 3.45 -16.27
C ALA A 84 11.51 4.06 -16.82
N SER A 85 12.12 4.99 -16.09
CA SER A 85 13.37 5.64 -16.50
C SER A 85 14.55 4.68 -16.54
N SER A 86 14.55 3.64 -15.71
CA SER A 86 15.62 2.64 -15.69
C SER A 86 15.81 1.89 -17.00
N ALA A 87 14.76 1.80 -17.83
CA ALA A 87 14.80 1.10 -19.11
C ALA A 87 15.67 1.82 -20.16
N PHE A 88 15.89 3.13 -20.02
CA PHE A 88 16.59 3.96 -20.99
C PHE A 88 18.10 4.10 -20.70
N TRP A 89 18.58 3.55 -19.60
CA TRP A 89 19.96 3.73 -19.18
C TRP A 89 20.65 2.39 -18.95
N SER A 90 21.88 2.25 -19.44
CA SER A 90 22.70 1.03 -19.25
C SER A 90 22.99 0.75 -17.76
N GLY A 91 23.12 1.80 -16.93
CA GLY A 91 23.20 1.73 -15.47
C GLY A 91 21.84 1.62 -14.76
N GLY A 92 20.77 1.21 -15.44
CA GLY A 92 19.39 1.19 -14.92
C GLY A 92 19.20 0.43 -13.62
N MET A 93 20.09 -0.50 -13.28
CA MET A 93 20.09 -1.20 -11.97
C MET A 93 20.15 -0.25 -10.78
N VAL A 94 20.88 0.85 -10.89
CA VAL A 94 20.96 1.87 -9.83
C VAL A 94 19.58 2.54 -9.64
N LEU A 95 18.92 2.88 -10.75
CA LEU A 95 17.57 3.48 -10.69
C LEU A 95 16.53 2.51 -10.13
N ILE A 96 16.64 1.21 -10.48
CA ILE A 96 15.76 0.18 -9.93
C ILE A 96 15.98 0.05 -8.43
N SER A 97 17.23 -0.06 -7.98
CA SER A 97 17.54 -0.13 -6.54
C SER A 97 17.06 1.11 -5.80
N LEU A 98 17.21 2.30 -6.41
CA LEU A 98 16.68 3.55 -5.85
C LEU A 98 15.15 3.58 -5.81
N ALA A 99 14.48 3.00 -6.81
CA ALA A 99 13.03 2.91 -6.87
C ALA A 99 12.43 2.07 -5.72
N MET A 100 13.20 1.11 -5.18
CA MET A 100 12.75 0.29 -4.04
C MET A 100 12.44 1.14 -2.80
N VAL A 101 13.16 2.25 -2.60
CA VAL A 101 12.95 3.13 -1.43
C VAL A 101 11.57 3.80 -1.47
N PRO A 102 11.20 4.60 -2.49
CA PRO A 102 9.88 5.21 -2.53
C PRO A 102 8.73 4.20 -2.65
N LEU A 103 8.96 3.03 -3.26
CA LEU A 103 7.96 1.96 -3.31
C LEU A 103 7.72 1.36 -1.93
N ALA A 104 8.76 1.04 -1.17
CA ALA A 104 8.64 0.53 0.19
C ALA A 104 8.03 1.57 1.14
N PHE A 105 8.44 2.83 1.01
CA PHE A 105 7.88 3.94 1.77
C PHE A 105 6.40 4.13 1.45
N GLY A 106 6.04 4.09 0.17
CA GLY A 106 4.65 4.20 -0.29
C GLY A 106 3.77 3.11 0.30
N GLU A 107 4.23 1.87 0.29
CA GLU A 107 3.51 0.73 0.86
C GLU A 107 3.38 0.84 2.38
N ALA A 108 4.46 1.20 3.07
CA ALA A 108 4.47 1.37 4.53
C ALA A 108 3.55 2.51 5.01
N ALA A 109 3.37 3.56 4.20
CA ALA A 109 2.46 4.67 4.50
C ALA A 109 1.01 4.35 4.14
N PHE A 110 0.81 3.68 2.99
CA PHE A 110 -0.52 3.45 2.44
C PHE A 110 -1.31 2.40 3.22
N LEU A 111 -0.75 1.21 3.45
CA LEU A 111 -1.49 0.07 3.98
C LEU A 111 -2.16 0.33 5.33
N PRO A 112 -1.45 0.86 6.36
CA PRO A 112 -2.10 1.16 7.64
C PRO A 112 -3.16 2.26 7.52
N SER A 113 -2.89 3.29 6.71
CA SER A 113 -3.85 4.38 6.47
C SER A 113 -5.11 3.92 5.76
N ALA A 114 -5.00 3.00 4.80
CA ALA A 114 -6.13 2.45 4.07
C ALA A 114 -7.00 1.55 4.96
N ALA A 115 -6.38 0.69 5.76
CA ALA A 115 -7.09 -0.16 6.71
C ALA A 115 -7.83 0.69 7.75
N GLU A 116 -7.18 1.72 8.31
CA GLU A 116 -7.81 2.64 9.25
C GLU A 116 -8.97 3.42 8.60
N ALA A 117 -8.78 3.94 7.39
CA ALA A 117 -9.83 4.65 6.65
C ALA A 117 -11.06 3.77 6.39
N MET A 118 -10.86 2.48 6.08
CA MET A 118 -11.96 1.52 5.90
C MET A 118 -12.75 1.32 7.19
N VAL A 119 -12.07 1.26 8.32
CA VAL A 119 -12.72 1.10 9.64
C VAL A 119 -13.45 2.37 10.06
N GLU A 120 -12.85 3.56 9.86
CA GLU A 120 -13.45 4.84 10.27
C GLU A 120 -14.67 5.23 9.43
N GLU A 121 -14.66 4.95 8.13
CA GLU A 121 -15.79 5.26 7.25
C GLU A 121 -16.98 4.30 7.42
N THR A 122 -16.79 3.21 8.16
CA THR A 122 -17.81 2.16 8.29
C THR A 122 -18.44 2.15 9.69
N PRO A 123 -19.78 2.12 9.80
CA PRO A 123 -20.47 1.95 11.08
C PRO A 123 -19.99 0.69 11.81
N LEU A 124 -19.96 0.73 13.15
CA LEU A 124 -19.48 -0.36 14.01
C LEU A 124 -20.05 -1.73 13.61
N LYS A 125 -21.35 -1.77 13.28
CA LYS A 125 -22.08 -3.00 12.90
C LYS A 125 -21.50 -3.67 11.64
N HIS A 126 -20.84 -2.91 10.73
CA HIS A 126 -20.40 -3.39 9.41
C HIS A 126 -18.88 -3.39 9.24
N ARG A 127 -18.11 -3.15 10.29
CA ARG A 127 -16.63 -3.11 10.21
C ARG A 127 -16.00 -4.40 9.71
N GLY A 128 -16.56 -5.56 10.12
CA GLY A 128 -16.11 -6.86 9.63
C GLY A 128 -16.28 -7.01 8.11
N LEU A 129 -17.45 -6.59 7.58
CA LEU A 129 -17.71 -6.60 6.14
C LEU A 129 -16.77 -5.65 5.40
N SER A 130 -16.50 -4.48 5.94
CA SER A 130 -15.59 -3.50 5.36
C SER A 130 -14.16 -4.05 5.24
N MET A 131 -13.66 -4.72 6.28
CA MET A 131 -12.35 -5.37 6.25
C MET A 131 -12.31 -6.55 5.27
N ALA A 132 -13.39 -7.32 5.16
CA ALA A 132 -13.51 -8.37 4.14
C ALA A 132 -13.45 -7.78 2.72
N LEU A 133 -14.15 -6.67 2.45
CA LEU A 133 -14.09 -5.96 1.17
C LEU A 133 -12.69 -5.40 0.90
N PHE A 134 -11.99 -4.88 1.92
CA PHE A 134 -10.61 -4.46 1.78
C PHE A 134 -9.68 -5.62 1.38
N SER A 135 -9.87 -6.79 1.99
CA SER A 135 -9.14 -8.01 1.63
C SER A 135 -9.42 -8.45 0.19
N GLN A 136 -10.65 -8.25 -0.31
CA GLN A 136 -11.00 -8.54 -1.71
C GLN A 136 -10.24 -7.65 -2.71
N CYS A 137 -9.84 -6.43 -2.32
CA CYS A 137 -8.99 -5.58 -3.16
C CYS A 137 -7.66 -6.28 -3.50
N PHE A 138 -7.07 -6.99 -2.52
CA PHE A 138 -5.86 -7.78 -2.75
C PHE A 138 -6.12 -8.98 -3.68
N ALA A 139 -7.24 -9.67 -3.51
CA ALA A 139 -7.59 -10.82 -4.37
C ALA A 139 -7.79 -10.40 -5.83
N ILE A 140 -8.54 -9.31 -6.06
CA ILE A 140 -8.75 -8.72 -7.40
C ILE A 140 -7.41 -8.30 -8.00
N SER A 141 -6.57 -7.63 -7.21
CA SER A 141 -5.26 -7.17 -7.65
C SER A 141 -4.30 -8.31 -7.93
N ALA A 142 -4.28 -9.34 -7.09
CA ALA A 142 -3.42 -10.51 -7.28
C ALA A 142 -3.76 -11.29 -8.56
N THR A 143 -5.02 -11.27 -8.99
CA THR A 143 -5.46 -11.90 -10.23
C THR A 143 -5.27 -10.99 -11.44
N GLY A 144 -5.66 -9.73 -11.33
CA GLY A 144 -5.63 -8.78 -12.43
C GLY A 144 -4.23 -8.28 -12.80
N ALA A 145 -3.37 -8.09 -11.80
CA ALA A 145 -2.04 -7.54 -12.02
C ALA A 145 -1.14 -8.41 -12.91
N PRO A 146 -1.02 -9.74 -12.71
CA PRO A 146 -0.23 -10.59 -13.61
C PRO A 146 -0.76 -10.61 -15.04
N LEU A 147 -2.09 -10.59 -15.23
CA LEU A 147 -2.70 -10.55 -16.55
C LEU A 147 -2.35 -9.25 -17.28
N LEU A 148 -2.49 -8.12 -16.61
CA LEU A 148 -2.12 -6.81 -17.16
C LEU A 148 -0.63 -6.75 -17.47
N ALA A 149 0.22 -7.23 -16.56
CA ALA A 149 1.66 -7.27 -16.74
C ALA A 149 2.05 -8.14 -17.93
N GLY A 150 1.51 -9.35 -18.02
CA GLY A 150 1.79 -10.29 -19.11
C GLY A 150 1.46 -9.68 -20.46
N THR A 151 0.23 -9.17 -20.63
CA THR A 151 -0.21 -8.57 -21.90
C THR A 151 0.64 -7.39 -22.34
N LEU A 152 0.95 -6.45 -21.43
CA LEU A 152 1.75 -5.27 -21.77
C LEU A 152 3.22 -5.60 -22.02
N LEU A 153 3.80 -6.47 -21.22
CA LEU A 153 5.19 -6.89 -21.39
C LEU A 153 5.40 -7.74 -22.65
N ASP A 154 4.43 -8.58 -23.02
CA ASP A 154 4.50 -9.41 -24.23
C ASP A 154 4.36 -8.57 -25.51
N GLN A 155 3.53 -7.51 -25.49
CA GLN A 155 3.37 -6.63 -26.62
C GLN A 155 4.58 -5.76 -26.89
N GLN A 156 5.33 -5.35 -25.87
CA GLN A 156 6.36 -4.33 -25.98
C GLN A 156 7.79 -4.83 -25.69
N GLY A 157 7.92 -5.97 -25.07
CA GLY A 157 9.22 -6.53 -24.67
C GLY A 157 9.92 -5.83 -23.50
N HIS A 158 9.35 -4.73 -22.97
CA HIS A 158 9.90 -3.97 -21.85
C HIS A 158 8.79 -3.33 -20.99
N GLY A 159 9.11 -3.01 -19.72
CA GLY A 159 8.13 -2.54 -18.73
C GLY A 159 7.77 -1.05 -18.76
N VAL A 160 8.30 -0.25 -19.69
CA VAL A 160 8.16 1.22 -19.66
C VAL A 160 6.69 1.65 -19.62
N GLN A 161 5.86 1.14 -20.55
CA GLN A 161 4.45 1.54 -20.59
C GLN A 161 3.67 1.05 -19.36
N LEU A 162 4.01 -0.14 -18.85
CA LEU A 162 3.38 -0.66 -17.65
C LEU A 162 3.60 0.29 -16.46
N TRP A 163 4.85 0.70 -16.24
CA TRP A 163 5.18 1.58 -15.12
C TRP A 163 4.63 2.99 -15.30
N LEU A 164 4.65 3.53 -16.53
CA LEU A 164 4.02 4.83 -16.83
C LEU A 164 2.51 4.79 -16.66
N LEU A 165 1.85 3.73 -17.15
CA LEU A 165 0.41 3.54 -16.95
C LEU A 165 0.05 3.53 -15.46
N MET A 166 0.81 2.80 -14.65
CA MET A 166 0.59 2.75 -13.19
C MET A 166 0.83 4.09 -12.52
N ALA A 167 1.84 4.85 -12.95
CA ALA A 167 2.06 6.21 -12.44
C ALA A 167 0.87 7.13 -12.75
N VAL A 168 0.34 7.07 -13.99
CA VAL A 168 -0.83 7.85 -14.40
C VAL A 168 -2.07 7.43 -13.61
N ILE A 169 -2.32 6.15 -13.42
CA ILE A 169 -3.45 5.64 -12.63
C ILE A 169 -3.34 6.13 -11.17
N CYS A 170 -2.17 6.05 -10.56
CA CYS A 170 -1.94 6.56 -9.20
C CYS A 170 -2.22 8.06 -9.10
N LEU A 171 -1.79 8.85 -10.10
CA LEU A 171 -2.08 10.29 -10.17
C LEU A 171 -3.57 10.57 -10.39
N ALA A 172 -4.23 9.81 -11.26
CA ALA A 172 -5.66 9.97 -11.57
C ALA A 172 -6.55 9.68 -10.34
N VAL A 173 -6.11 8.83 -9.44
CA VAL A 173 -6.84 8.48 -8.21
C VAL A 173 -6.59 9.49 -7.08
N MET A 174 -5.53 10.31 -7.13
CA MET A 174 -5.24 11.32 -6.10
C MET A 174 -6.40 12.28 -5.79
N PRO A 175 -7.16 12.81 -6.76
CA PRO A 175 -8.30 13.68 -6.47
C PRO A 175 -9.35 13.03 -5.58
N LEU A 176 -9.50 11.69 -5.65
CA LEU A 176 -10.45 10.94 -4.82
C LEU A 176 -10.08 10.98 -3.32
N LEU A 177 -8.84 11.35 -2.96
CA LEU A 177 -8.47 11.58 -1.57
C LEU A 177 -9.29 12.67 -0.90
N LYS A 178 -9.80 13.63 -1.68
CA LYS A 178 -10.67 14.71 -1.16
C LYS A 178 -11.99 14.16 -0.59
N THR A 179 -12.44 13.00 -1.07
CA THR A 179 -13.68 12.35 -0.60
C THR A 179 -13.49 11.56 0.69
N VAL A 180 -12.26 11.20 1.06
CA VAL A 180 -11.96 10.50 2.30
C VAL A 180 -12.21 11.46 3.48
N ARG A 181 -12.92 11.02 4.51
CA ARG A 181 -13.17 11.83 5.70
C ARG A 181 -11.85 12.13 6.44
N PRO A 182 -11.69 13.33 7.01
CA PRO A 182 -10.58 13.58 7.90
C PRO A 182 -10.70 12.66 9.12
N ARG A 183 -9.55 12.19 9.66
CA ARG A 183 -9.52 11.39 10.89
C ARG A 183 -10.37 12.09 11.95
N TYR A 184 -11.39 11.40 12.43
CA TYR A 184 -12.13 11.86 13.61
C TYR A 184 -11.19 11.69 14.80
N THR A 185 -10.55 12.75 15.20
CA THR A 185 -9.94 12.86 16.52
C THR A 185 -11.12 12.91 17.50
N ALA A 186 -11.67 11.74 17.81
CA ALA A 186 -12.40 11.60 19.04
C ALA A 186 -11.38 11.99 20.10
N GLY A 187 -11.56 13.20 20.63
CA GLY A 187 -10.78 13.61 21.78
C GLY A 187 -10.83 12.44 22.74
N LEU A 188 -9.66 11.96 23.12
CA LEU A 188 -9.44 11.27 24.35
C LEU A 188 -9.72 12.27 25.48
N GLN A 189 -10.96 12.75 25.55
CA GLN A 189 -11.58 13.04 26.80
C GLN A 189 -11.78 11.65 27.40
N ALA A 190 -10.76 11.22 28.13
CA ALA A 190 -10.93 10.25 29.19
C ALA A 190 -12.24 10.67 29.89
N THR A 191 -13.31 9.94 29.63
CA THR A 191 -14.43 9.90 30.54
C THR A 191 -13.77 9.57 31.87
N PRO A 192 -13.81 10.46 32.86
CA PRO A 192 -13.32 10.07 34.20
C PRO A 192 -14.03 8.76 34.48
N LEU A 193 -13.28 7.75 34.85
CA LEU A 193 -13.82 6.50 35.36
C LEU A 193 -14.83 6.94 36.42
N GLU A 194 -16.09 6.91 36.07
CA GLU A 194 -17.21 7.07 36.99
C GLU A 194 -16.95 6.02 38.05
N ASN A 195 -16.61 6.50 39.24
CA ASN A 195 -16.23 5.66 40.36
C ASN A 195 -17.31 4.60 40.53
N ASP A 196 -16.90 3.36 40.32
CA ASP A 196 -17.68 2.14 40.47
C ASP A 196 -17.93 1.87 41.98
N GLU A 197 -18.38 2.92 42.71
CA GLU A 197 -18.72 2.82 44.15
C GLU A 197 -20.16 2.45 44.41
N ASP A 198 -21.02 2.31 43.37
CA ASP A 198 -22.43 1.95 43.53
C ASP A 198 -22.79 0.59 42.90
N VAL A 199 -21.89 -0.41 42.97
CA VAL A 199 -22.31 -1.79 42.72
C VAL A 199 -22.89 -2.36 44.04
N PRO A 200 -24.22 -2.48 44.18
CA PRO A 200 -24.80 -3.11 45.35
C PRO A 200 -24.35 -4.57 45.41
N SER A 201 -23.64 -4.92 46.49
CA SER A 201 -23.17 -6.28 46.74
C SER A 201 -24.33 -7.28 46.61
N PRO A 202 -24.15 -8.39 45.88
CA PRO A 202 -25.19 -9.42 45.80
C PRO A 202 -25.43 -10.00 47.21
N ARG A 203 -26.60 -9.76 47.80
CA ARG A 203 -27.06 -10.43 49.02
C ARG A 203 -27.08 -11.93 48.76
N ILE A 204 -26.12 -12.63 49.30
CA ILE A 204 -26.15 -14.09 49.40
C ILE A 204 -27.32 -14.44 50.32
N ALA A 205 -28.47 -14.80 49.75
CA ALA A 205 -29.57 -15.39 50.51
C ALA A 205 -29.10 -16.78 50.99
N SER A 206 -28.85 -16.89 52.28
CA SER A 206 -28.60 -18.15 52.97
C SER A 206 -29.83 -19.04 52.84
N LEU A 207 -29.76 -20.09 52.03
CA LEU A 207 -30.67 -21.21 52.07
C LEU A 207 -30.35 -22.04 53.33
N ARG A 208 -31.29 -22.04 54.24
CA ARG A 208 -31.51 -23.11 55.21
C ARG A 208 -32.61 -24.01 54.66
#